data_fee68d3fbea9fd563089c4c6ee9483c0
#
_entry.id   fee68d3fbea9fd563089c4c6ee9483c0
#
_cell.length_a   1.000
_cell.length_b   1.000
_cell.length_c   1.000
_cell.angle_alpha   90.00
_cell.angle_beta   90.00
_cell.angle_gamma   90.00
#
_symmetry.space_group_name_H-M   'P 1'
#
loop_
_entity.id
_entity.type
_entity.pdbx_description
1 polymer ?
#
loop_
_entity_poly.entity_id
_entity_poly.type
_entity_poly.pdbx_seq_one_letter_code
_entity_poly.pdbx_strand_id
1 'polypeptide(L)'
;MPTEHEVTNEPANVTQCGNPDFVITNNQIAVGFIEAKDIGKDLDSKNYKEQFDRYKNALDNLIITDYLEFRFYQKGQLVQKIAIATIENNKIIFQPQNFVLFQQLIADFCAYVSQTIKSASTLAKLMAGKARLLEAILEKAVTSDEETEANTELNNLMSAFKEMLIHDLTPQTFADLYAHDQA
;
A
#
# COMPACT_ATOMS: atom_id res chain seq x y z
N MET A 1 -6.91 17.68 -9.40
CA MET A 1 -5.97 16.82 -10.16
C MET A 1 -6.49 15.40 -10.06
N PRO A 2 -6.48 14.58 -11.13
CA PRO A 2 -6.81 13.19 -11.00
C PRO A 2 -5.80 12.54 -10.04
N THR A 3 -6.29 11.82 -9.05
CA THR A 3 -5.45 11.05 -8.13
C THR A 3 -4.91 9.84 -8.89
N GLU A 4 -3.61 9.81 -9.15
CA GLU A 4 -2.96 8.63 -9.73
C GLU A 4 -2.92 7.51 -8.69
N HIS A 5 -3.49 6.36 -9.04
CA HIS A 5 -3.36 5.14 -8.27
C HIS A 5 -2.30 4.26 -8.91
N GLU A 6 -1.42 3.70 -8.11
CA GLU A 6 -0.41 2.76 -8.55
C GLU A 6 -0.81 1.35 -8.12
N VAL A 7 -0.51 0.37 -8.96
CA VAL A 7 -0.75 -1.05 -8.69
C VAL A 7 0.59 -1.76 -8.59
N THR A 8 0.88 -2.36 -7.44
CA THR A 8 2.06 -3.21 -7.24
C THR A 8 1.64 -4.67 -7.21
N ASN A 9 2.22 -5.48 -8.09
CA ASN A 9 2.04 -6.92 -8.14
C ASN A 9 3.06 -7.60 -7.21
N GLU A 10 2.62 -8.64 -6.50
CA GLU A 10 3.43 -9.44 -5.57
C GLU A 10 4.29 -8.58 -4.61
N PRO A 11 3.68 -7.67 -3.86
CA PRO A 11 4.42 -6.78 -2.99
C PRO A 11 5.15 -7.57 -1.89
N ALA A 12 6.47 -7.38 -1.78
CA ALA A 12 7.26 -8.05 -0.75
C ALA A 12 6.91 -7.50 0.65
N ASN A 13 6.50 -8.38 1.57
CA ASN A 13 6.34 -8.12 3.01
C ASN A 13 5.46 -6.91 3.40
N VAL A 14 4.37 -6.68 2.68
CA VAL A 14 3.50 -5.51 2.93
C VAL A 14 2.66 -5.65 4.19
N THR A 15 2.37 -6.86 4.63
CA THR A 15 1.50 -7.08 5.80
C THR A 15 1.98 -8.23 6.68
N GLN A 16 1.61 -8.18 7.97
CA GLN A 16 1.87 -9.30 8.90
C GLN A 16 0.97 -10.53 8.63
N CYS A 17 0.00 -10.39 7.74
CA CYS A 17 -0.97 -11.45 7.42
C CYS A 17 -0.59 -12.29 6.19
N GLY A 18 0.50 -11.96 5.51
CA GLY A 18 0.93 -12.55 4.26
C GLY A 18 0.97 -11.52 3.13
N ASN A 19 1.27 -11.97 1.91
CA ASN A 19 1.38 -11.11 0.75
C ASN A 19 0.16 -11.31 -0.14
N PRO A 20 -0.77 -10.34 -0.24
CA PRO A 20 -1.80 -10.34 -1.25
C PRO A 20 -1.17 -10.17 -2.64
N ASP A 21 -1.85 -10.65 -3.69
CA ASP A 21 -1.30 -10.61 -5.05
C ASP A 21 -1.09 -9.18 -5.56
N PHE A 22 -1.98 -8.24 -5.19
CA PHE A 22 -1.85 -6.83 -5.59
C PHE A 22 -2.10 -5.89 -4.43
N VAL A 23 -1.37 -4.77 -4.44
CA VAL A 23 -1.62 -3.61 -3.58
C VAL A 23 -1.91 -2.40 -4.46
N ILE A 24 -3.00 -1.70 -4.13
CA ILE A 24 -3.34 -0.43 -4.75
C ILE A 24 -2.88 0.67 -3.81
N THR A 25 -2.07 1.59 -4.32
CA THR A 25 -1.58 2.74 -3.54
C THR A 25 -2.06 4.06 -4.15
N ASN A 26 -2.20 5.05 -3.28
CA ASN A 26 -2.41 6.44 -3.65
C ASN A 26 -1.37 7.27 -2.89
N ASN A 27 -0.49 7.98 -3.60
CA ASN A 27 0.63 8.70 -3.01
C ASN A 27 1.46 7.81 -2.05
N GLN A 28 1.81 6.60 -2.49
CA GLN A 28 2.55 5.59 -1.72
C GLN A 28 1.83 5.04 -0.46
N ILE A 29 0.59 5.43 -0.24
CA ILE A 29 -0.24 4.90 0.85
C ILE A 29 -1.12 3.79 0.29
N ALA A 30 -1.05 2.60 0.88
CA ALA A 30 -1.93 1.50 0.50
C ALA A 30 -3.39 1.86 0.80
N VAL A 31 -4.23 1.87 -0.23
CA VAL A 31 -5.67 2.13 -0.13
C VAL A 31 -6.50 0.86 -0.26
N GLY A 32 -5.94 -0.20 -0.86
CA GLY A 32 -6.64 -1.46 -1.00
C GLY A 32 -5.72 -2.61 -1.41
N PHE A 33 -6.21 -3.83 -1.23
CA PHE A 33 -5.50 -5.07 -1.50
C PHE A 33 -6.37 -5.99 -2.33
N ILE A 34 -5.77 -6.78 -3.22
CA ILE A 34 -6.49 -7.75 -4.05
C ILE A 34 -5.79 -9.10 -3.93
N GLU A 35 -6.58 -10.11 -3.63
CA GLU A 35 -6.17 -11.52 -3.70
C GLU A 35 -6.91 -12.18 -4.86
N ALA A 36 -6.17 -12.73 -5.80
CA ALA A 36 -6.70 -13.37 -6.99
C ALA A 36 -6.46 -14.88 -6.96
N LYS A 37 -7.40 -15.62 -7.50
CA LYS A 37 -7.26 -17.05 -7.77
C LYS A 37 -7.41 -17.28 -9.26
N ASP A 38 -6.92 -18.42 -9.74
CA ASP A 38 -7.07 -18.80 -11.15
C ASP A 38 -8.54 -18.76 -11.56
N ILE A 39 -8.77 -18.39 -12.81
CA ILE A 39 -10.11 -18.26 -13.40
C ILE A 39 -10.94 -19.53 -13.16
N GLY A 40 -12.14 -19.34 -12.64
CA GLY A 40 -13.11 -20.41 -12.38
C GLY A 40 -12.82 -21.25 -11.15
N LYS A 41 -11.90 -20.81 -10.27
CA LYS A 41 -11.74 -21.46 -8.96
C LYS A 41 -12.90 -21.09 -8.04
N ASP A 42 -13.36 -22.11 -7.32
CA ASP A 42 -14.36 -21.89 -6.28
C ASP A 42 -13.79 -21.10 -5.10
N LEU A 43 -14.18 -19.83 -5.00
CA LEU A 43 -13.76 -18.93 -3.92
C LEU A 43 -14.34 -19.31 -2.54
N ASP A 44 -15.30 -20.24 -2.48
CA ASP A 44 -15.84 -20.79 -1.23
C ASP A 44 -15.12 -22.08 -0.81
N SER A 45 -14.12 -22.52 -1.57
CA SER A 45 -13.33 -23.71 -1.26
C SER A 45 -12.69 -23.62 0.13
N LYS A 46 -12.79 -24.71 0.89
CA LYS A 46 -12.15 -24.84 2.20
C LYS A 46 -10.63 -24.62 2.16
N ASN A 47 -10.00 -24.88 1.01
CA ASN A 47 -8.56 -24.70 0.82
C ASN A 47 -8.11 -23.24 0.95
N TYR A 48 -8.99 -22.29 0.66
CA TYR A 48 -8.68 -20.85 0.74
C TYR A 48 -9.19 -20.20 2.03
N LYS A 49 -10.02 -20.91 2.80
CA LYS A 49 -10.73 -20.33 3.95
C LYS A 49 -9.79 -19.68 4.95
N GLU A 50 -8.72 -20.36 5.34
CA GLU A 50 -7.77 -19.87 6.34
C GLU A 50 -7.05 -18.59 5.83
N GLN A 51 -6.59 -18.61 4.57
CA GLN A 51 -5.95 -17.45 3.94
C GLN A 51 -6.91 -16.26 3.86
N PHE A 52 -8.13 -16.50 3.37
CA PHE A 52 -9.13 -15.44 3.23
C PHE A 52 -9.59 -14.88 4.57
N ASP A 53 -9.75 -15.71 5.59
CA ASP A 53 -10.11 -15.25 6.93
C ASP A 53 -8.97 -14.39 7.55
N ARG A 54 -7.72 -14.79 7.35
CA ARG A 54 -6.55 -14.01 7.77
C ARG A 54 -6.50 -12.65 7.09
N TYR A 55 -6.73 -12.59 5.77
CA TYR A 55 -6.75 -11.34 5.02
C TYR A 55 -7.92 -10.43 5.41
N LYS A 56 -9.13 -10.98 5.52
CA LYS A 56 -10.32 -10.23 5.97
C LYS A 56 -10.15 -9.62 7.35
N ASN A 57 -9.43 -10.30 8.25
CA ASN A 57 -9.19 -9.80 9.61
C ASN A 57 -8.10 -8.72 9.67
N ALA A 58 -7.16 -8.72 8.73
CA ALA A 58 -6.00 -7.83 8.75
C ALA A 58 -6.11 -6.63 7.82
N LEU A 59 -6.86 -6.77 6.71
CA LEU A 59 -6.93 -5.78 5.64
C LEU A 59 -8.29 -5.08 5.65
N ASP A 60 -8.26 -3.76 5.76
CA ASP A 60 -9.49 -2.96 5.88
C ASP A 60 -10.26 -2.83 4.57
N ASN A 61 -9.58 -2.91 3.43
CA ASN A 61 -10.17 -2.78 2.10
C ASN A 61 -9.57 -3.85 1.18
N LEU A 62 -10.34 -4.88 0.88
CA LEU A 62 -9.88 -6.09 0.22
C LEU A 62 -10.85 -6.53 -0.87
N ILE A 63 -10.30 -6.89 -2.03
CA ILE A 63 -11.02 -7.65 -3.06
C ILE A 63 -10.48 -9.08 -3.07
N ILE A 64 -11.38 -10.07 -3.11
CA ILE A 64 -11.07 -11.47 -3.42
C ILE A 64 -11.74 -11.78 -4.74
N THR A 65 -11.00 -12.36 -5.70
CA THR A 65 -11.50 -12.59 -7.06
C THR A 65 -10.91 -13.86 -7.71
N ASP A 66 -11.65 -14.43 -8.65
CA ASP A 66 -11.16 -15.37 -9.67
C ASP A 66 -11.18 -14.74 -11.08
N TYR A 67 -11.20 -13.40 -11.16
CA TYR A 67 -11.34 -12.57 -12.37
C TYR A 67 -12.73 -12.62 -13.03
N LEU A 68 -13.62 -13.53 -12.63
CA LEU A 68 -15.00 -13.61 -13.11
C LEU A 68 -15.97 -13.06 -12.06
N GLU A 69 -15.73 -13.41 -10.80
CA GLU A 69 -16.44 -12.93 -9.63
C GLU A 69 -15.52 -12.06 -8.77
N PHE A 70 -16.04 -10.95 -8.27
CA PHE A 70 -15.35 -10.03 -7.38
C PHE A 70 -16.13 -9.88 -6.09
N ARG A 71 -15.44 -10.08 -4.96
CA ARG A 71 -15.97 -9.95 -3.60
C ARG A 71 -15.26 -8.80 -2.91
N PHE A 72 -15.99 -7.74 -2.63
CA PHE A 72 -15.48 -6.54 -1.98
C PHE A 72 -15.72 -6.63 -0.47
N TYR A 73 -14.65 -6.51 0.30
CA TYR A 73 -14.69 -6.55 1.76
C TYR A 73 -14.18 -5.22 2.32
N GLN A 74 -14.90 -4.71 3.33
CA GLN A 74 -14.44 -3.57 4.13
C GLN A 74 -14.48 -3.97 5.60
N LYS A 75 -13.35 -3.77 6.30
CA LYS A 75 -13.18 -4.14 7.72
C LYS A 75 -13.63 -5.59 8.01
N GLY A 76 -13.29 -6.50 7.12
CA GLY A 76 -13.62 -7.92 7.21
C GLY A 76 -15.06 -8.29 6.82
N GLN A 77 -15.93 -7.34 6.56
CA GLN A 77 -17.32 -7.59 6.18
C GLN A 77 -17.48 -7.56 4.66
N LEU A 78 -18.22 -8.52 4.11
CA LEU A 78 -18.58 -8.50 2.69
C LEU A 78 -19.54 -7.33 2.43
N VAL A 79 -19.09 -6.37 1.62
CA VAL A 79 -19.88 -5.20 1.21
C VAL A 79 -20.69 -5.52 -0.03
N GLN A 80 -20.03 -6.14 -1.02
CA GLN A 80 -20.66 -6.47 -2.31
C GLN A 80 -19.98 -7.67 -2.96
N LYS A 81 -20.79 -8.42 -3.71
CA LYS A 81 -20.36 -9.50 -4.59
C LYS A 81 -20.94 -9.26 -5.97
N ILE A 82 -20.11 -9.34 -7.00
CA ILE A 82 -20.52 -9.14 -8.40
C ILE A 82 -19.77 -10.09 -9.32
N ALA A 83 -20.48 -10.70 -10.27
CA ALA A 83 -19.88 -11.45 -11.34
C ALA A 83 -19.94 -10.64 -12.64
N ILE A 84 -18.82 -10.48 -13.32
CA ILE A 84 -18.73 -9.83 -14.62
C ILE A 84 -18.74 -10.84 -15.77
N ALA A 85 -18.51 -12.11 -15.46
CA ALA A 85 -18.65 -13.23 -16.39
C ALA A 85 -18.91 -14.52 -15.61
N THR A 86 -19.34 -15.55 -16.33
CA THR A 86 -19.53 -16.93 -15.84
C THR A 86 -18.89 -17.92 -16.82
N ILE A 87 -18.68 -19.17 -16.38
CA ILE A 87 -18.24 -20.24 -17.25
C ILE A 87 -19.42 -21.15 -17.55
N GLU A 88 -19.79 -21.26 -18.84
CA GLU A 88 -20.80 -22.16 -19.33
C GLU A 88 -20.24 -23.00 -20.48
N ASN A 89 -20.35 -24.30 -20.42
CA ASN A 89 -19.81 -25.21 -21.46
C ASN A 89 -18.34 -24.91 -21.84
N ASN A 90 -17.49 -24.68 -20.83
CA ASN A 90 -16.08 -24.29 -20.99
C ASN A 90 -15.85 -23.00 -21.78
N LYS A 91 -16.83 -22.10 -21.81
CA LYS A 91 -16.71 -20.76 -22.43
C LYS A 91 -17.00 -19.69 -21.39
N ILE A 92 -16.27 -18.60 -21.47
CA ILE A 92 -16.54 -17.40 -20.65
C ILE A 92 -17.70 -16.66 -21.28
N ILE A 93 -18.77 -16.46 -20.52
CA ILE A 93 -19.95 -15.69 -20.90
C ILE A 93 -19.96 -14.41 -20.09
N PHE A 94 -19.75 -13.29 -20.75
CA PHE A 94 -19.75 -11.97 -20.10
C PHE A 94 -21.15 -11.56 -19.65
N GLN A 95 -21.20 -10.76 -18.59
CA GLN A 95 -22.42 -10.18 -18.03
C GLN A 95 -22.38 -8.63 -18.12
N PRO A 96 -22.60 -8.07 -19.33
CA PRO A 96 -22.45 -6.63 -19.58
C PRO A 96 -23.31 -5.75 -18.69
N GLN A 97 -24.48 -6.27 -18.23
CA GLN A 97 -25.38 -5.56 -17.32
C GLN A 97 -24.72 -5.21 -15.98
N ASN A 98 -23.67 -5.92 -15.60
CA ASN A 98 -22.94 -5.74 -14.35
C ASN A 98 -21.73 -4.79 -14.49
N PHE A 99 -21.33 -4.41 -15.72
CA PHE A 99 -20.10 -3.65 -15.92
C PHE A 99 -20.13 -2.25 -15.33
N VAL A 100 -21.28 -1.57 -15.41
CA VAL A 100 -21.44 -0.22 -14.84
C VAL A 100 -21.31 -0.27 -13.31
N LEU A 101 -21.98 -1.22 -12.68
CA LEU A 101 -21.87 -1.41 -11.23
C LEU A 101 -20.46 -1.83 -10.84
N PHE A 102 -19.82 -2.71 -11.59
CA PHE A 102 -18.43 -3.10 -11.34
C PHE A 102 -17.47 -1.93 -11.41
N GLN A 103 -17.60 -1.07 -12.43
CA GLN A 103 -16.80 0.15 -12.55
C GLN A 103 -16.97 1.07 -11.33
N GLN A 104 -18.21 1.25 -10.85
CA GLN A 104 -18.47 2.04 -9.65
C GLN A 104 -17.83 1.43 -8.42
N LEU A 105 -17.95 0.11 -8.22
CA LEU A 105 -17.35 -0.60 -7.09
C LEU A 105 -15.82 -0.48 -7.06
N ILE A 106 -15.17 -0.54 -8.22
CA ILE A 106 -13.72 -0.31 -8.35
C ILE A 106 -13.37 1.14 -7.99
N ALA A 107 -14.15 2.12 -8.47
CA ALA A 107 -13.94 3.52 -8.14
C ALA A 107 -14.07 3.76 -6.61
N ASP A 108 -15.09 3.20 -5.99
CA ASP A 108 -15.33 3.28 -4.54
C ASP A 108 -14.21 2.58 -3.75
N PHE A 109 -13.73 1.43 -4.24
CA PHE A 109 -12.60 0.72 -3.66
C PHE A 109 -11.31 1.55 -3.70
N CYS A 110 -11.01 2.20 -4.81
CA CYS A 110 -9.84 3.08 -4.95
C CYS A 110 -9.98 4.38 -4.14
N ALA A 111 -11.20 4.88 -3.96
CA ALA A 111 -11.48 6.07 -3.17
C ALA A 111 -11.51 5.79 -1.65
N TYR A 112 -11.44 4.52 -1.24
CA TYR A 112 -11.50 4.15 0.17
C TYR A 112 -10.32 4.73 0.95
N VAL A 113 -10.63 5.61 1.88
CA VAL A 113 -9.64 6.11 2.84
C VAL A 113 -9.80 5.31 4.13
N SER A 114 -8.83 4.46 4.42
CA SER A 114 -8.79 3.79 5.73
C SER A 114 -8.67 4.85 6.82
N GLN A 115 -9.75 5.14 7.52
CA GLN A 115 -9.75 6.13 8.60
C GLN A 115 -9.05 5.63 9.87
N THR A 116 -8.42 4.47 9.85
CA THR A 116 -8.02 3.85 11.09
C THR A 116 -6.55 3.43 11.10
N ILE A 117 -5.72 4.32 11.55
CA ILE A 117 -4.57 3.91 12.33
C ILE A 117 -5.15 3.29 13.61
N LYS A 118 -5.36 1.98 13.60
CA LYS A 118 -6.09 1.22 14.65
C LYS A 118 -5.41 1.23 16.02
N SER A 119 -4.15 1.68 16.09
CA SER A 119 -3.46 1.84 17.37
C SER A 119 -2.30 2.82 17.25
N ALA A 120 -1.97 3.48 18.35
CA ALA A 120 -0.77 4.29 18.48
C ALA A 120 0.50 3.51 18.10
N SER A 121 0.55 2.20 18.40
CA SER A 121 1.65 1.32 18.01
C SER A 121 1.77 1.14 16.49
N THR A 122 0.65 1.04 15.77
CA THR A 122 0.65 0.96 14.29
C THR A 122 1.10 2.27 13.70
N LEU A 123 0.64 3.41 14.23
CA LEU A 123 1.11 4.73 13.82
C LEU A 123 2.61 4.86 14.03
N ALA A 124 3.10 4.53 15.22
CA ALA A 124 4.52 4.61 15.54
C ALA A 124 5.39 3.75 14.62
N LYS A 125 4.94 2.53 14.26
CA LYS A 125 5.64 1.65 13.30
C LYS A 125 5.67 2.25 11.90
N LEU A 126 4.57 2.82 11.43
CA LEU A 126 4.48 3.47 10.12
C LEU A 126 5.38 4.72 10.07
N MET A 127 5.35 5.54 11.13
CA MET A 127 6.20 6.72 11.25
C MET A 127 7.68 6.32 11.32
N ALA A 128 8.04 5.33 12.14
CA ALA A 128 9.40 4.82 12.21
C ALA A 128 9.90 4.22 10.89
N GLY A 129 9.02 3.57 10.10
CA GLY A 129 9.35 3.09 8.76
C GLY A 129 9.63 4.23 7.78
N LYS A 130 8.80 5.28 7.80
CA LYS A 130 9.01 6.48 6.96
C LYS A 130 10.25 7.27 7.40
N ALA A 131 10.50 7.39 8.69
CA ALA A 131 11.68 8.04 9.23
C ALA A 131 12.97 7.35 8.75
N ARG A 132 13.06 6.01 8.83
CA ARG A 132 14.21 5.25 8.31
C ARG A 132 14.40 5.39 6.80
N LEU A 133 13.30 5.46 6.04
CA LEU A 133 13.40 5.69 4.60
C LEU A 133 13.95 7.10 4.29
N LEU A 134 13.46 8.12 5.00
CA LEU A 134 13.96 9.49 4.92
C LEU A 134 15.44 9.56 5.31
N GLU A 135 15.83 8.94 6.42
CA GLU A 135 17.21 8.80 6.87
C GLU A 135 18.11 8.24 5.77
N ALA A 136 17.74 7.09 5.17
CA ALA A 136 18.51 6.46 4.11
C ALA A 136 18.60 7.32 2.84
N ILE A 137 17.54 8.05 2.49
CA ILE A 137 17.54 8.98 1.34
C ILE A 137 18.43 10.17 1.61
N LEU A 138 18.33 10.78 2.80
CA LEU A 138 19.14 11.92 3.20
C LEU A 138 20.62 11.54 3.32
N GLU A 139 20.94 10.41 3.94
CA GLU A 139 22.30 9.89 4.04
C GLU A 139 22.90 9.70 2.63
N LYS A 140 22.15 9.05 1.72
CA LYS A 140 22.59 8.87 0.34
C LYS A 140 22.77 10.19 -0.40
N ALA A 141 21.88 11.16 -0.22
CA ALA A 141 21.95 12.46 -0.88
C ALA A 141 23.14 13.30 -0.37
N VAL A 142 23.42 13.25 0.94
CA VAL A 142 24.52 14.01 1.57
C VAL A 142 25.89 13.37 1.33
N THR A 143 25.94 12.01 1.18
CA THR A 143 27.20 11.28 0.94
C THR A 143 27.50 11.04 -0.55
N SER A 144 26.57 11.37 -1.46
CA SER A 144 26.78 11.22 -2.91
C SER A 144 27.83 12.22 -3.41
N ASP A 145 28.81 11.71 -4.16
CA ASP A 145 29.86 12.50 -4.81
C ASP A 145 29.35 13.30 -6.02
N GLU A 146 28.08 13.11 -6.43
CA GLU A 146 27.48 13.85 -7.52
C GLU A 146 26.97 15.22 -7.02
N GLU A 147 27.60 16.28 -7.46
CA GLU A 147 27.16 17.67 -7.26
C GLU A 147 25.89 17.96 -8.08
N THR A 148 24.74 17.61 -7.53
CA THR A 148 23.44 18.09 -8.03
C THR A 148 22.97 19.28 -7.20
N GLU A 149 22.14 20.18 -7.78
CA GLU A 149 21.60 21.33 -7.03
C GLU A 149 20.90 20.90 -5.73
N ALA A 150 20.18 19.77 -5.74
CA ALA A 150 19.52 19.23 -4.55
C ALA A 150 20.52 18.80 -3.45
N ASN A 151 21.66 18.20 -3.83
CA ASN A 151 22.71 17.83 -2.88
C ASN A 151 23.40 19.06 -2.29
N THR A 152 23.54 20.13 -3.07
CA THR A 152 24.09 21.40 -2.58
C THR A 152 23.20 22.03 -1.52
N GLU A 153 21.88 22.04 -1.72
CA GLU A 153 20.92 22.55 -0.71
C GLU A 153 20.95 21.74 0.59
N LEU A 154 20.98 20.39 0.49
CA LEU A 154 21.07 19.51 1.67
C LEU A 154 22.40 19.68 2.42
N ASN A 155 23.51 19.82 1.71
CA ASN A 155 24.81 20.09 2.30
C ASN A 155 24.86 21.47 2.97
N ASN A 156 24.24 22.48 2.38
CA ASN A 156 24.12 23.82 2.97
C ASN A 156 23.27 23.78 4.24
N LEU A 157 22.16 23.04 4.22
CA LEU A 157 21.30 22.83 5.38
C LEU A 157 22.05 22.12 6.52
N MET A 158 22.78 21.03 6.21
CA MET A 158 23.61 20.32 7.17
C MET A 158 24.70 21.25 7.77
N SER A 159 25.33 22.07 6.96
CA SER A 159 26.34 23.02 7.40
C SER A 159 25.75 24.10 8.33
N ALA A 160 24.55 24.59 8.03
CA ALA A 160 23.84 25.53 8.89
C ALA A 160 23.45 24.88 10.24
N PHE A 161 23.03 23.63 10.25
CA PHE A 161 22.78 22.88 11.48
C PHE A 161 24.05 22.66 12.31
N LYS A 162 25.18 22.35 11.66
CA LYS A 162 26.51 22.26 12.33
C LYS A 162 26.88 23.52 13.05
N GLU A 163 26.73 24.66 12.39
CA GLU A 163 27.12 25.97 12.95
C GLU A 163 26.20 26.40 14.11
N MET A 164 24.90 26.08 14.04
CA MET A 164 23.93 26.57 15.01
C MET A 164 23.70 25.66 16.23
N LEU A 165 23.83 24.35 16.08
CA LEU A 165 23.31 23.44 17.09
C LEU A 165 24.29 22.34 17.56
N ILE A 166 25.16 21.79 16.71
CA ILE A 166 25.98 20.63 17.06
C ILE A 166 27.31 20.66 16.33
N HIS A 167 28.42 20.84 17.07
CA HIS A 167 29.77 20.94 16.49
C HIS A 167 30.28 19.65 15.85
N ASP A 168 29.74 18.47 16.23
CA ASP A 168 30.16 17.13 15.77
C ASP A 168 29.13 16.45 14.87
N LEU A 169 28.34 17.23 14.11
CA LEU A 169 27.32 16.69 13.23
C LEU A 169 27.94 15.97 12.03
N THR A 170 27.68 14.68 11.94
CA THR A 170 28.01 13.87 10.77
C THR A 170 26.76 13.67 9.89
N PRO A 171 26.88 13.26 8.60
CA PRO A 171 25.73 12.93 7.78
C PRO A 171 24.77 11.93 8.44
N GLN A 172 25.32 10.94 9.17
CA GLN A 172 24.54 9.93 9.90
C GLN A 172 23.75 10.58 11.05
N THR A 173 24.43 11.34 11.93
CA THR A 173 23.76 11.98 13.07
C THR A 173 22.79 13.06 12.65
N PHE A 174 23.02 13.72 11.48
CA PHE A 174 22.06 14.65 10.89
C PHE A 174 20.79 13.95 10.44
N ALA A 175 20.93 12.83 9.73
CA ALA A 175 19.79 12.03 9.27
C ALA A 175 18.98 11.47 10.46
N ASP A 176 19.64 10.97 11.50
CA ASP A 176 19.02 10.50 12.75
C ASP A 176 18.22 11.61 13.44
N LEU A 177 18.82 12.81 13.60
CA LEU A 177 18.18 13.95 14.24
C LEU A 177 16.95 14.41 13.46
N TYR A 178 17.08 14.55 12.13
CA TYR A 178 15.98 14.98 11.29
C TYR A 178 14.82 13.97 11.27
N ALA A 179 15.14 12.67 11.34
CA ALA A 179 14.14 11.62 11.40
C ALA A 179 13.42 11.56 12.76
N HIS A 180 14.12 11.92 13.86
CA HIS A 180 13.54 11.90 15.21
C HIS A 180 12.71 13.15 15.55
N ASP A 181 13.02 14.30 14.99
CA ASP A 181 12.31 15.56 15.27
C ASP A 181 10.94 15.63 14.56
N GLN A 182 10.65 14.69 13.65
CA GLN A 182 9.37 14.56 12.94
C GLN A 182 8.46 13.46 13.55
N ALA A 183 8.83 12.83 14.67
CA ALA A 183 8.11 11.76 15.36
C ALA A 183 7.50 12.26 16.68
#